data_66494ca97a24da964ccc1404f3c1fd51
#
_entry.id   66494ca97a24da964ccc1404f3c1fd51
#
_cell.length_a   1.000
_cell.length_b   1.000
_cell.length_c   1.000
_cell.angle_alpha   90.00
_cell.angle_beta   90.00
_cell.angle_gamma   90.00
#
_symmetry.space_group_name_H-M   'P 1'
#
loop_
_entity.id
_entity.type
_entity.pdbx_description
1 polymer ?
#
loop_
_entity_poly.entity_id
_entity_poly.type
_entity_poly.pdbx_seq_one_letter_code
_entity_poly.pdbx_strand_id
1 'polypeptide(L)'
;MVLDTGAAHVHVACSEHPDMHTIPNAIARTRQGVRRQVLVGDLIESECQDYGGLQLRQPIDRGMIVDWAAQKSVWDRALIKALGCKTTTDTFGLLRGRTVIVTEPYFALPEQQRAFDMLLFEWYEADAIWRTTTAQLIPWSLATPRPEALLVVDMGHSYTHAVPIIRDQVVWHAVRRLDLGGKVLTSLLKVLFSFRQWNMMDETYLTDKMKCSSCFVAACARDEERRRFPPQDALPSS
;
A
#
# COMPACT_ATOMS: atom_id res chain seq x y z
N MET A 1 1.15 -7.62 -17.21
CA MET A 1 1.20 -6.52 -16.21
C MET A 1 0.90 -7.06 -14.82
N VAL A 2 1.50 -6.52 -13.77
CA VAL A 2 1.18 -6.86 -12.37
C VAL A 2 0.60 -5.63 -11.71
N LEU A 3 -0.53 -5.77 -11.04
CA LEU A 3 -1.22 -4.72 -10.29
C LEU A 3 -1.48 -5.22 -8.87
N ASP A 4 -0.73 -4.70 -7.91
CA ASP A 4 -0.92 -4.97 -6.49
C ASP A 4 -1.62 -3.80 -5.82
N THR A 5 -2.85 -4.03 -5.34
CA THR A 5 -3.70 -3.00 -4.77
C THR A 5 -3.65 -3.06 -3.24
N GLY A 6 -2.59 -2.51 -2.69
CA GLY A 6 -2.44 -2.37 -1.23
C GLY A 6 -3.22 -1.19 -0.65
N ALA A 7 -3.53 -1.24 0.65
CA ALA A 7 -4.31 -0.19 1.30
C ALA A 7 -3.53 1.13 1.47
N ALA A 8 -2.21 1.10 1.57
CA ALA A 8 -1.37 2.31 1.64
C ALA A 8 -0.83 2.71 0.27
N HIS A 9 -0.41 1.75 -0.53
CA HIS A 9 0.21 1.97 -1.84
C HIS A 9 -0.35 0.98 -2.87
N VAL A 10 -0.39 1.43 -4.11
CA VAL A 10 -0.58 0.58 -5.28
C VAL A 10 0.79 0.37 -5.92
N HIS A 11 1.15 -0.89 -6.16
CA HIS A 11 2.35 -1.23 -6.89
C HIS A 11 1.95 -1.74 -8.28
N VAL A 12 2.59 -1.21 -9.30
CA VAL A 12 2.32 -1.59 -10.67
C VAL A 12 3.62 -1.78 -11.44
N ALA A 13 3.67 -2.85 -12.20
CA ALA A 13 4.80 -3.17 -13.08
C ALA A 13 4.31 -3.73 -14.41
N CYS A 14 5.00 -3.38 -15.48
CA CYS A 14 4.75 -3.91 -16.82
C CYS A 14 5.98 -4.71 -17.29
N SER A 15 5.75 -5.85 -17.93
CA SER A 15 6.85 -6.65 -18.49
C SER A 15 7.62 -5.93 -19.62
N GLU A 16 7.01 -4.92 -20.23
CA GLU A 16 7.62 -4.11 -21.27
C GLU A 16 8.59 -3.05 -20.71
N HIS A 17 8.40 -2.68 -19.44
CA HIS A 17 9.21 -1.70 -18.73
C HIS A 17 9.75 -2.30 -17.44
N PRO A 18 11.05 -2.22 -17.17
CA PRO A 18 11.65 -2.86 -15.99
C PRO A 18 11.28 -2.18 -14.66
N ASP A 19 10.72 -0.97 -14.73
CA ASP A 19 10.47 -0.15 -13.55
C ASP A 19 9.16 -0.53 -12.86
N MET A 20 9.25 -0.81 -11.56
CA MET A 20 8.09 -0.92 -10.70
C MET A 20 7.72 0.47 -10.16
N HIS A 21 6.47 0.85 -10.31
CA HIS A 21 5.96 2.11 -9.77
C HIS A 21 5.17 1.85 -8.48
N THR A 22 5.52 2.61 -7.45
CA THR A 22 4.79 2.64 -6.18
C THR A 22 4.06 3.97 -6.06
N ILE A 23 2.76 3.92 -5.84
CA ILE A 23 1.88 5.10 -5.82
C ILE A 23 1.05 5.07 -4.55
N PRO A 24 0.97 6.17 -3.77
CA PRO A 24 0.07 6.25 -2.62
C PRO A 24 -1.38 5.94 -3.00
N ASN A 25 -2.02 5.02 -2.29
CA ASN A 25 -3.42 4.68 -2.55
C ASN A 25 -4.35 5.64 -1.80
N ALA A 26 -4.33 6.89 -2.24
CA ALA A 26 -5.10 7.97 -1.62
C ALA A 26 -5.39 9.09 -2.62
N ILE A 27 -6.45 9.83 -2.32
CA ILE A 27 -6.75 11.14 -2.91
C ILE A 27 -6.65 12.16 -1.78
N ALA A 28 -5.85 13.21 -1.98
CA ALA A 28 -5.70 14.29 -1.03
C ALA A 28 -6.41 15.56 -1.50
N ARG A 29 -7.00 16.29 -0.55
CA ARG A 29 -7.49 17.65 -0.78
C ARG A 29 -6.74 18.59 0.14
N THR A 30 -6.23 19.69 -0.42
CA THR A 30 -5.57 20.72 0.38
C THR A 30 -6.63 21.55 1.12
N ARG A 31 -6.40 21.81 2.42
CA ARG A 31 -7.29 22.67 3.24
C ARG A 31 -7.02 24.16 3.02
N GLN A 32 -5.77 24.53 2.72
CA GLN A 32 -5.32 25.92 2.65
C GLN A 32 -4.89 26.29 1.24
N GLY A 33 -5.17 27.53 0.83
CA GLY A 33 -4.75 28.14 -0.42
C GLY A 33 -5.91 28.69 -1.25
N VAL A 34 -5.58 29.59 -2.18
CA VAL A 34 -6.53 30.26 -3.09
C VAL A 34 -7.21 29.26 -4.05
N ARG A 35 -6.61 28.09 -4.24
CA ARG A 35 -7.20 27.00 -5.03
C ARG A 35 -7.17 25.69 -4.24
N ARG A 36 -8.33 25.15 -3.96
CA ARG A 36 -8.47 23.77 -3.51
C ARG A 36 -7.99 22.84 -4.61
N GLN A 37 -6.88 22.15 -4.36
CA GLN A 37 -6.35 21.14 -5.30
C GLN A 37 -6.77 19.76 -4.84
N VAL A 38 -7.06 18.89 -5.82
CA VAL A 38 -7.28 17.47 -5.62
C VAL A 38 -6.06 16.74 -6.20
N LEU A 39 -5.30 16.10 -5.33
CA LEU A 39 -4.08 15.39 -5.68
C LEU A 39 -4.36 13.88 -5.59
N VAL A 40 -4.04 13.15 -6.63
CA VAL A 40 -4.30 11.70 -6.72
C VAL A 40 -2.98 10.95 -6.76
N GLY A 41 -2.83 9.99 -5.87
CA GLY A 41 -1.70 9.07 -5.87
C GLY A 41 -0.35 9.80 -5.73
N ASP A 42 0.51 9.64 -6.72
CA ASP A 42 1.87 10.22 -6.74
C ASP A 42 1.91 11.75 -6.76
N LEU A 43 0.82 12.41 -7.19
CA LEU A 43 0.74 13.88 -7.13
C LEU A 43 0.78 14.40 -5.70
N ILE A 44 0.37 13.58 -4.72
CA ILE A 44 0.45 13.95 -3.30
C ILE A 44 1.90 14.20 -2.89
N GLU A 45 2.84 13.43 -3.43
CA GLU A 45 4.26 13.56 -3.10
C GLU A 45 4.98 14.59 -3.98
N SER A 46 4.57 14.72 -5.26
CA SER A 46 5.26 15.59 -6.21
C SER A 46 4.79 17.05 -6.19
N GLU A 47 3.53 17.31 -5.87
CA GLU A 47 2.95 18.65 -5.96
C GLU A 47 2.56 19.26 -4.60
N CYS A 48 2.43 18.42 -3.55
CA CYS A 48 2.10 18.93 -2.23
C CYS A 48 3.34 19.48 -1.53
N GLN A 49 3.32 20.77 -1.25
CA GLN A 49 4.41 21.43 -0.52
C GLN A 49 4.20 21.39 1.01
N ASP A 50 2.96 21.32 1.46
CA ASP A 50 2.60 21.28 2.86
C ASP A 50 1.65 20.11 3.13
N TYR A 51 2.14 19.13 3.87
CA TYR A 51 1.37 17.96 4.28
C TYR A 51 0.45 18.22 5.48
N GLY A 52 0.58 19.38 6.14
CA GLY A 52 -0.29 19.78 7.24
C GLY A 52 -1.71 20.08 6.74
N GLY A 53 -2.69 19.54 7.44
CA GLY A 53 -4.10 19.78 7.11
C GLY A 53 -4.60 19.10 5.83
N LEU A 54 -3.88 18.12 5.27
CA LEU A 54 -4.38 17.32 4.15
C LEU A 54 -5.59 16.50 4.55
N GLN A 55 -6.68 16.64 3.80
CA GLN A 55 -7.81 15.72 3.88
C GLN A 55 -7.58 14.53 2.96
N LEU A 56 -7.24 13.38 3.55
CA LEU A 56 -7.06 12.15 2.81
C LEU A 56 -8.37 11.37 2.67
N ARG A 57 -8.62 10.91 1.45
CA ARG A 57 -9.65 9.92 1.12
C ARG A 57 -8.94 8.66 0.66
N GLN A 58 -8.96 7.64 1.48
CA GLN A 58 -8.40 6.33 1.16
C GLN A 58 -9.52 5.43 0.62
N PRO A 59 -9.33 4.78 -0.54
CA PRO A 59 -10.37 3.93 -1.14
C PRO A 59 -10.56 2.61 -0.42
N ILE A 60 -9.59 2.20 0.41
CA ILE A 60 -9.58 0.91 1.11
C ILE A 60 -9.78 1.12 2.61
N ASP A 61 -10.76 0.43 3.17
CA ASP A 61 -10.92 0.29 4.61
C ASP A 61 -10.91 -1.18 5.02
N ARG A 62 -10.17 -1.50 6.10
CA ARG A 62 -9.98 -2.87 6.62
C ARG A 62 -9.61 -3.90 5.55
N GLY A 63 -8.85 -3.46 4.53
CA GLY A 63 -8.39 -4.29 3.43
C GLY A 63 -9.39 -4.51 2.29
N MET A 64 -10.58 -3.92 2.36
CA MET A 64 -11.59 -3.99 1.30
C MET A 64 -11.74 -2.64 0.62
N ILE A 65 -11.93 -2.65 -0.71
CA ILE A 65 -12.21 -1.42 -1.46
C ILE A 65 -13.66 -1.01 -1.14
N VAL A 66 -13.80 0.14 -0.51
CA VAL A 66 -15.10 0.74 -0.15
C VAL A 66 -15.48 1.90 -1.06
N ASP A 67 -14.51 2.45 -1.76
CA ASP A 67 -14.68 3.60 -2.65
C ASP A 67 -14.06 3.31 -4.02
N TRP A 68 -14.85 2.71 -4.89
CA TRP A 68 -14.43 2.30 -6.23
C TRP A 68 -14.10 3.48 -7.14
N ALA A 69 -14.78 4.62 -6.98
CA ALA A 69 -14.49 5.81 -7.78
C ALA A 69 -13.11 6.39 -7.43
N ALA A 70 -12.78 6.45 -6.15
CA ALA A 70 -11.45 6.86 -5.70
C ALA A 70 -10.38 5.84 -6.12
N GLN A 71 -10.66 4.54 -5.98
CA GLN A 71 -9.73 3.49 -6.40
C GLN A 71 -9.45 3.53 -7.89
N LYS A 72 -10.48 3.72 -8.72
CA LYS A 72 -10.32 3.90 -10.16
C LYS A 72 -9.41 5.08 -10.48
N SER A 73 -9.61 6.22 -9.83
CA SER A 73 -8.76 7.39 -10.07
C SER A 73 -7.29 7.14 -9.74
N VAL A 74 -7.01 6.38 -8.67
CA VAL A 74 -5.63 5.97 -8.33
C VAL A 74 -5.08 4.97 -9.36
N TRP A 75 -5.89 4.00 -9.80
CA TRP A 75 -5.49 3.04 -10.83
C TRP A 75 -5.22 3.72 -12.17
N ASP A 76 -6.05 4.68 -12.58
CA ASP A 76 -5.83 5.48 -13.78
C ASP A 76 -4.42 6.10 -13.77
N ARG A 77 -4.04 6.71 -12.65
CA ARG A 77 -2.68 7.27 -12.47
C ARG A 77 -1.59 6.22 -12.50
N ALA A 78 -1.79 5.11 -11.78
CA ALA A 78 -0.82 4.03 -11.70
C ALA A 78 -0.56 3.41 -13.08
N LEU A 79 -1.63 3.12 -13.83
CA LEU A 79 -1.56 2.50 -15.15
C LEU A 79 -0.92 3.44 -16.19
N ILE A 80 -1.31 4.72 -16.21
CA ILE A 80 -0.71 5.73 -17.09
C ILE A 80 0.81 5.80 -16.85
N LYS A 81 1.23 5.80 -15.58
CA LYS A 81 2.64 5.86 -15.22
C LYS A 81 3.40 4.61 -15.64
N ALA A 82 2.84 3.42 -15.37
CA ALA A 82 3.46 2.15 -15.71
C ALA A 82 3.58 1.91 -17.23
N LEU A 83 2.65 2.46 -18.00
CA LEU A 83 2.65 2.34 -19.46
C LEU A 83 3.40 3.49 -20.16
N GLY A 84 3.93 4.45 -19.40
CA GLY A 84 4.64 5.60 -19.96
C GLY A 84 3.79 6.53 -20.83
N CYS A 85 2.47 6.49 -20.66
CA CYS A 85 1.53 7.30 -21.44
C CYS A 85 1.56 8.77 -20.96
N LYS A 86 2.22 9.65 -21.68
CA LYS A 86 2.44 11.05 -21.25
C LYS A 86 1.23 11.97 -21.39
N THR A 87 0.22 11.64 -22.18
CA THR A 87 -0.84 12.57 -22.61
C THR A 87 -2.26 12.03 -22.54
N THR A 88 -2.49 10.86 -21.98
CA THR A 88 -3.81 10.22 -22.01
C THR A 88 -4.66 10.73 -20.85
N THR A 89 -5.70 11.50 -21.13
CA THR A 89 -6.77 11.84 -20.19
C THR A 89 -7.86 10.76 -20.17
N ASP A 90 -7.94 9.93 -21.22
CA ASP A 90 -8.86 8.82 -21.33
C ASP A 90 -8.16 7.51 -21.00
N THR A 91 -8.67 6.82 -20.01
CA THR A 91 -8.16 5.53 -19.52
C THR A 91 -8.97 4.34 -20.00
N PHE A 92 -9.98 4.57 -20.85
CA PHE A 92 -10.77 3.51 -21.44
C PHE A 92 -9.91 2.64 -22.39
N GLY A 93 -10.00 1.32 -22.23
CA GLY A 93 -9.23 0.39 -23.05
C GLY A 93 -7.72 0.39 -22.85
N LEU A 94 -7.22 0.95 -21.74
CA LEU A 94 -5.80 1.11 -21.49
C LEU A 94 -5.03 -0.21 -21.36
N LEU A 95 -5.72 -1.31 -21.02
CA LEU A 95 -5.14 -2.65 -20.87
C LEU A 95 -5.45 -3.58 -22.04
N ARG A 96 -6.01 -3.06 -23.14
CA ARG A 96 -6.28 -3.86 -24.35
C ARG A 96 -5.01 -4.57 -24.84
N GLY A 97 -5.12 -5.85 -25.18
CA GLY A 97 -4.00 -6.68 -25.59
C GLY A 97 -3.11 -7.15 -24.44
N ARG A 98 -3.51 -6.98 -23.17
CA ARG A 98 -2.67 -7.28 -22.01
C ARG A 98 -3.32 -8.29 -21.06
N THR A 99 -2.48 -9.18 -20.54
CA THR A 99 -2.82 -10.01 -19.37
C THR A 99 -2.43 -9.29 -18.10
N VAL A 100 -3.33 -9.28 -17.10
CA VAL A 100 -3.11 -8.62 -15.81
C VAL A 100 -3.09 -9.65 -14.68
N ILE A 101 -2.02 -9.66 -13.91
CA ILE A 101 -1.95 -10.33 -12.62
C ILE A 101 -2.39 -9.31 -11.57
N VAL A 102 -3.48 -9.58 -10.85
CA VAL A 102 -4.00 -8.68 -9.83
C VAL A 102 -4.00 -9.36 -8.46
N THR A 103 -3.50 -8.64 -7.46
CA THR A 103 -3.60 -9.12 -6.09
C THR A 103 -4.95 -8.74 -5.50
N GLU A 104 -5.51 -9.66 -4.75
CA GLU A 104 -6.74 -9.44 -3.99
C GLU A 104 -6.52 -9.74 -2.50
N PRO A 105 -7.35 -9.17 -1.62
CA PRO A 105 -7.24 -9.45 -0.19
C PRO A 105 -7.59 -10.92 0.09
N TYR A 106 -7.01 -11.47 1.17
CA TYR A 106 -7.38 -12.80 1.63
C TYR A 106 -8.87 -12.83 1.96
N PHE A 107 -9.55 -13.88 1.49
CA PHE A 107 -10.99 -14.05 1.65
C PHE A 107 -11.81 -12.91 1.03
N ALA A 108 -11.40 -12.48 -0.18
CA ALA A 108 -12.13 -11.46 -0.95
C ALA A 108 -13.60 -11.85 -1.13
N LEU A 109 -14.48 -10.88 -0.97
CA LEU A 109 -15.93 -11.09 -1.15
C LEU A 109 -16.27 -11.19 -2.64
N PRO A 110 -17.28 -12.01 -3.03
CA PRO A 110 -17.70 -12.13 -4.42
C PRO A 110 -18.07 -10.79 -5.08
N GLU A 111 -18.63 -9.85 -4.32
CA GLU A 111 -18.97 -8.52 -4.80
C GLU A 111 -17.72 -7.69 -5.14
N GLN A 112 -16.67 -7.83 -4.35
CA GLN A 112 -15.37 -7.22 -4.64
C GLN A 112 -14.80 -7.77 -5.95
N GLN A 113 -14.84 -9.09 -6.11
CA GLN A 113 -14.33 -9.74 -7.32
C GLN A 113 -15.10 -9.33 -8.57
N ARG A 114 -16.44 -9.21 -8.48
CA ARG A 114 -17.26 -8.71 -9.60
C ARG A 114 -16.92 -7.26 -9.97
N ALA A 115 -16.70 -6.41 -8.98
CA ALA A 115 -16.32 -5.02 -9.22
C ALA A 115 -14.93 -4.90 -9.84
N PHE A 116 -13.97 -5.74 -9.43
CA PHE A 116 -12.67 -5.88 -10.10
C PHE A 116 -12.85 -6.27 -11.57
N ASP A 117 -13.67 -7.29 -11.84
CA ASP A 117 -13.93 -7.76 -13.21
C ASP A 117 -14.52 -6.67 -14.08
N MET A 118 -15.53 -5.97 -13.56
CA MET A 118 -16.17 -4.88 -14.29
C MET A 118 -15.17 -3.78 -14.66
N LEU A 119 -14.30 -3.38 -13.74
CA LEU A 119 -13.29 -2.35 -14.05
C LEU A 119 -12.21 -2.86 -15.00
N LEU A 120 -11.68 -4.06 -14.77
CA LEU A 120 -10.55 -4.54 -15.54
C LEU A 120 -10.96 -5.03 -16.94
N PHE A 121 -12.12 -5.67 -17.10
CA PHE A 121 -12.58 -6.14 -18.40
C PHE A 121 -13.42 -5.10 -19.17
N GLU A 122 -14.34 -4.41 -18.49
CA GLU A 122 -15.26 -3.52 -19.22
C GLU A 122 -14.70 -2.12 -19.40
N TRP A 123 -13.95 -1.58 -18.40
CA TRP A 123 -13.38 -0.25 -18.52
C TRP A 123 -11.98 -0.26 -19.12
N TYR A 124 -11.08 -1.05 -18.56
CA TYR A 124 -9.70 -1.10 -19.04
C TYR A 124 -9.48 -2.06 -20.21
N GLU A 125 -10.44 -2.91 -20.51
CA GLU A 125 -10.44 -3.91 -21.61
C GLU A 125 -9.22 -4.85 -21.55
N ALA A 126 -8.92 -5.39 -20.38
CA ALA A 126 -7.88 -6.39 -20.25
C ALA A 126 -8.28 -7.69 -20.94
N ASP A 127 -7.37 -8.32 -21.68
CA ASP A 127 -7.65 -9.57 -22.40
C ASP A 127 -7.79 -10.76 -21.45
N ALA A 128 -7.01 -10.80 -20.38
CA ALA A 128 -7.07 -11.85 -19.37
C ALA A 128 -6.67 -11.32 -17.99
N ILE A 129 -7.25 -11.90 -16.93
CA ILE A 129 -6.94 -11.56 -15.55
C ILE A 129 -6.59 -12.83 -14.79
N TRP A 130 -5.47 -12.80 -14.08
CA TRP A 130 -5.14 -13.79 -13.07
C TRP A 130 -5.19 -13.16 -11.67
N ARG A 131 -6.18 -13.59 -10.86
CA ARG A 131 -6.29 -13.18 -9.47
C ARG A 131 -5.44 -14.05 -8.57
N THR A 132 -4.74 -13.44 -7.66
CA THR A 132 -3.89 -14.11 -6.70
C THR A 132 -3.81 -13.32 -5.40
N THR A 133 -3.24 -13.89 -4.36
CA THR A 133 -2.91 -13.16 -3.12
C THR A 133 -1.42 -12.86 -3.10
N THR A 134 -1.02 -11.83 -2.35
CA THR A 134 0.40 -11.47 -2.19
C THR A 134 1.26 -12.64 -1.76
N ALA A 135 0.78 -13.43 -0.78
CA ALA A 135 1.54 -14.59 -0.30
C ALA A 135 1.77 -15.66 -1.37
N GLN A 136 0.85 -15.86 -2.31
CA GLN A 136 1.00 -16.84 -3.39
C GLN A 136 2.10 -16.46 -4.39
N LEU A 137 2.49 -15.18 -4.44
CA LEU A 137 3.58 -14.72 -5.31
C LEU A 137 4.95 -14.89 -4.67
N ILE A 138 5.05 -14.98 -3.34
CA ILE A 138 6.33 -15.07 -2.63
C ILE A 138 7.18 -16.29 -3.05
N PRO A 139 6.64 -17.52 -3.21
CA PRO A 139 7.43 -18.66 -3.66
C PRO A 139 8.16 -18.42 -4.99
N TRP A 140 7.62 -17.59 -5.87
CA TRP A 140 8.21 -17.26 -7.17
C TRP A 140 9.43 -16.34 -7.06
N SER A 141 9.58 -15.60 -5.95
CA SER A 141 10.76 -14.74 -5.69
C SER A 141 11.92 -15.48 -5.05
N LEU A 142 11.70 -16.71 -4.59
CA LEU A 142 12.73 -17.50 -3.92
C LEU A 142 13.63 -18.24 -4.91
N ALA A 143 14.90 -18.45 -4.52
CA ALA A 143 15.82 -19.25 -5.30
C ALA A 143 15.36 -20.72 -5.40
N THR A 144 15.72 -21.37 -6.51
CA THR A 144 15.48 -22.81 -6.69
C THR A 144 16.63 -23.64 -6.11
N PRO A 145 16.36 -24.79 -5.44
CA PRO A 145 15.05 -25.41 -5.24
C PRO A 145 14.22 -24.65 -4.18
N ARG A 146 12.91 -24.53 -4.42
CA ARG A 146 11.99 -23.91 -3.48
C ARG A 146 11.78 -24.81 -2.27
N PRO A 147 11.64 -24.25 -1.06
CA PRO A 147 11.28 -25.02 0.11
C PRO A 147 9.88 -25.65 -0.04
N GLU A 148 9.74 -26.89 0.42
CA GLU A 148 8.46 -27.62 0.33
C GLU A 148 7.35 -26.99 1.18
N ALA A 149 7.72 -26.31 2.27
CA ALA A 149 6.81 -25.62 3.16
C ALA A 149 7.34 -24.22 3.50
N LEU A 150 6.45 -23.23 3.50
CA LEU A 150 6.70 -21.84 3.80
C LEU A 150 5.65 -21.32 4.78
N LEU A 151 6.04 -20.41 5.67
CA LEU A 151 5.13 -19.56 6.41
C LEU A 151 5.40 -18.12 5.99
N VAL A 152 4.46 -17.53 5.27
CA VAL A 152 4.52 -16.11 4.89
C VAL A 152 3.80 -15.30 5.95
N VAL A 153 4.49 -14.31 6.54
CA VAL A 153 3.89 -13.32 7.43
C VAL A 153 3.75 -12.02 6.64
N ASP A 154 2.54 -11.77 6.16
CA ASP A 154 2.20 -10.59 5.35
C ASP A 154 1.73 -9.47 6.29
N MET A 155 2.63 -8.53 6.59
CA MET A 155 2.37 -7.38 7.45
C MET A 155 2.01 -6.16 6.62
N GLY A 156 0.71 -5.96 6.38
CA GLY A 156 0.19 -4.87 5.56
C GLY A 156 -0.14 -3.59 6.34
N HIS A 157 -0.75 -2.65 5.63
CA HIS A 157 -1.26 -1.41 6.23
C HIS A 157 -2.50 -1.65 7.10
N SER A 158 -3.44 -2.48 6.64
CA SER A 158 -4.72 -2.73 7.32
C SER A 158 -4.65 -3.84 8.36
N TYR A 159 -3.89 -4.90 8.10
CA TYR A 159 -3.84 -6.12 8.91
C TYR A 159 -2.55 -6.91 8.64
N THR A 160 -2.33 -7.93 9.45
CA THR A 160 -1.27 -8.92 9.27
C THR A 160 -1.88 -10.30 9.07
N HIS A 161 -1.40 -11.05 8.08
CA HIS A 161 -1.76 -12.45 7.89
C HIS A 161 -0.55 -13.37 8.05
N ALA A 162 -0.76 -14.49 8.70
CA ALA A 162 0.16 -15.62 8.69
C ALA A 162 -0.41 -16.70 7.75
N VAL A 163 0.29 -16.95 6.65
CA VAL A 163 -0.18 -17.75 5.52
C VAL A 163 0.75 -18.93 5.32
N PRO A 164 0.39 -20.14 5.74
CA PRO A 164 1.17 -21.33 5.44
C PRO A 164 0.97 -21.76 3.98
N ILE A 165 2.06 -22.08 3.33
CA ILE A 165 2.11 -22.55 1.94
C ILE A 165 2.86 -23.89 1.92
N ILE A 166 2.28 -24.92 1.32
CA ILE A 166 2.88 -26.23 1.14
C ILE A 166 2.83 -26.57 -0.35
N ARG A 167 3.99 -26.89 -0.93
CA ARG A 167 4.10 -27.21 -2.36
C ARG A 167 3.41 -26.15 -3.24
N ASP A 168 3.74 -24.88 -2.99
CA ASP A 168 3.19 -23.71 -3.69
C ASP A 168 1.66 -23.52 -3.54
N GLN A 169 0.99 -24.26 -2.63
CA GLN A 169 -0.43 -24.14 -2.37
C GLN A 169 -0.70 -23.53 -1.00
N VAL A 170 -1.57 -22.52 -0.94
CA VAL A 170 -2.01 -21.91 0.31
C VAL A 170 -2.89 -22.87 1.09
N VAL A 171 -2.56 -23.09 2.37
CA VAL A 171 -3.37 -23.88 3.29
C VAL A 171 -4.44 -22.99 3.92
N TRP A 172 -5.53 -22.73 3.20
CA TRP A 172 -6.54 -21.71 3.52
C TRP A 172 -7.15 -21.84 4.91
N HIS A 173 -7.44 -23.06 5.39
CA HIS A 173 -8.01 -23.27 6.73
C HIS A 173 -7.04 -22.92 7.87
N ALA A 174 -5.75 -22.87 7.58
CA ALA A 174 -4.70 -22.54 8.54
C ALA A 174 -4.25 -21.07 8.48
N VAL A 175 -4.77 -20.28 7.53
CA VAL A 175 -4.51 -18.84 7.47
C VAL A 175 -5.03 -18.18 8.75
N ARG A 176 -4.20 -17.33 9.34
CA ARG A 176 -4.55 -16.55 10.53
C ARG A 176 -4.42 -15.07 10.24
N ARG A 177 -5.40 -14.30 10.72
CA ARG A 177 -5.44 -12.84 10.61
C ARG A 177 -5.27 -12.21 11.99
N LEU A 178 -4.47 -11.16 12.02
CA LEU A 178 -4.34 -10.24 13.13
C LEU A 178 -4.71 -8.84 12.64
N ASP A 179 -5.68 -8.18 13.29
CA ASP A 179 -6.12 -6.84 12.93
C ASP A 179 -5.13 -5.77 13.46
N LEU A 180 -3.86 -5.99 13.18
CA LEU A 180 -2.74 -5.10 13.44
C LEU A 180 -1.99 -4.87 12.14
N GLY A 181 -1.87 -3.62 11.75
CA GLY A 181 -1.15 -3.19 10.54
C GLY A 181 -0.59 -1.79 10.70
N GLY A 182 0.01 -1.27 9.63
CA GLY A 182 0.62 0.06 9.62
C GLY A 182 -0.31 1.18 10.07
N LYS A 183 -1.62 1.09 9.75
CA LYS A 183 -2.65 2.06 10.14
C LYS A 183 -2.79 2.18 11.67
N VAL A 184 -2.75 1.04 12.37
CA VAL A 184 -2.83 1.01 13.84
C VAL A 184 -1.59 1.65 14.46
N LEU A 185 -0.40 1.33 13.91
CA LEU A 185 0.86 1.92 14.38
C LEU A 185 0.90 3.44 14.15
N THR A 186 0.41 3.92 13.01
CA THR A 186 0.28 5.36 12.75
C THR A 186 -0.68 6.02 13.73
N SER A 187 -1.83 5.37 14.03
CA SER A 187 -2.80 5.88 15.00
C SER A 187 -2.22 5.93 16.41
N LEU A 188 -1.46 4.92 16.81
CA LEU A 188 -0.76 4.93 18.09
C LEU A 188 0.25 6.08 18.17
N LEU A 189 1.02 6.30 17.10
CA LEU A 189 2.00 7.38 17.05
C LEU A 189 1.32 8.75 17.13
N LYS A 190 0.16 8.94 16.47
CA LYS A 190 -0.65 10.18 16.60
C LYS A 190 -1.04 10.45 18.05
N VAL A 191 -1.50 9.43 18.77
CA VAL A 191 -1.88 9.57 20.17
C VAL A 191 -0.65 9.95 21.03
N LEU A 192 0.49 9.30 20.81
CA LEU A 192 1.72 9.58 21.55
C LEU A 192 2.22 11.01 21.33
N PHE A 193 2.20 11.52 20.10
CA PHE A 193 2.56 12.91 19.81
C PHE A 193 1.56 13.90 20.39
N SER A 194 0.26 13.64 20.22
CA SER A 194 -0.79 14.55 20.69
C SER A 194 -0.80 14.67 22.21
N PHE A 195 -0.41 13.61 22.93
CA PHE A 195 -0.35 13.64 24.39
C PHE A 195 0.80 14.50 24.93
N ARG A 196 1.92 14.57 24.21
CA ARG A 196 3.14 15.17 24.76
C ARG A 196 3.47 16.55 24.23
N GLN A 197 3.15 16.89 22.98
CA GLN A 197 3.69 18.10 22.34
C GLN A 197 2.69 18.84 21.44
N TRP A 198 2.14 18.19 20.41
CA TRP A 198 1.36 18.83 19.35
C TRP A 198 0.13 17.99 19.00
N ASN A 199 -1.02 18.64 18.81
CA ASN A 199 -2.21 17.90 18.36
C ASN A 199 -2.02 17.41 16.91
N MET A 200 -1.71 16.12 16.76
CA MET A 200 -1.50 15.44 15.46
C MET A 200 -2.68 14.58 15.04
N MET A 201 -3.82 14.67 15.74
CA MET A 201 -4.95 13.75 15.51
C MET A 201 -5.51 13.83 14.08
N ASP A 202 -5.48 14.99 13.46
CA ASP A 202 -5.94 15.21 12.09
C ASP A 202 -4.84 15.02 11.04
N GLU A 203 -3.57 14.91 11.45
CA GLU A 203 -2.40 14.88 10.57
C GLU A 203 -1.95 13.44 10.27
N THR A 204 -2.85 12.63 9.69
CA THR A 204 -2.60 11.19 9.47
C THR A 204 -1.48 10.95 8.46
N TYR A 205 -1.45 11.70 7.34
CA TYR A 205 -0.44 11.51 6.30
C TYR A 205 0.95 11.91 6.79
N LEU A 206 1.05 13.06 7.44
CA LEU A 206 2.30 13.55 8.01
C LEU A 206 2.83 12.57 9.05
N THR A 207 1.98 12.09 9.96
CA THR A 207 2.37 11.12 10.99
C THR A 207 2.82 9.79 10.37
N ASP A 208 2.20 9.34 9.29
CA ASP A 208 2.62 8.11 8.59
C ASP A 208 3.99 8.29 7.95
N LYS A 209 4.25 9.42 7.30
CA LYS A 209 5.58 9.76 6.77
C LYS A 209 6.64 9.82 7.89
N MET A 210 6.34 10.47 9.03
CA MET A 210 7.23 10.51 10.19
C MET A 210 7.51 9.11 10.75
N LYS A 211 6.48 8.26 10.85
CA LYS A 211 6.64 6.86 11.26
C LYS A 211 7.62 6.14 10.33
N CYS A 212 7.42 6.23 9.03
CA CYS A 212 8.26 5.53 8.04
C CYS A 212 9.71 6.03 8.03
N SER A 213 9.94 7.31 8.31
CA SER A 213 11.29 7.89 8.32
C SER A 213 12.05 7.70 9.64
N SER A 214 11.35 7.63 10.77
CA SER A 214 11.97 7.72 12.10
C SER A 214 11.78 6.48 12.98
N CYS A 215 10.78 5.65 12.69
CA CYS A 215 10.52 4.44 13.47
C CYS A 215 11.20 3.22 12.86
N PHE A 216 11.60 2.30 13.71
CA PHE A 216 12.23 1.04 13.33
C PHE A 216 11.79 -0.07 14.30
N VAL A 217 11.96 -1.31 13.88
CA VAL A 217 11.78 -2.47 14.75
C VAL A 217 13.12 -2.80 15.39
N ALA A 218 13.17 -2.82 16.74
CA ALA A 218 14.37 -3.20 17.45
C ALA A 218 14.69 -4.69 17.21
N ALA A 219 15.95 -5.00 16.91
CA ALA A 219 16.40 -6.38 16.71
C ALA A 219 16.38 -7.19 18.01
N CYS A 220 16.58 -6.53 19.15
CA CYS A 220 16.44 -7.14 20.48
C CYS A 220 16.13 -6.05 21.53
N ALA A 221 15.65 -6.48 22.71
CA ALA A 221 15.32 -5.58 23.81
C ALA A 221 16.53 -4.72 24.29
N ARG A 222 17.76 -5.25 24.19
CA ARG A 222 18.99 -4.49 24.56
C ARG A 222 19.26 -3.31 23.64
N ASP A 223 18.89 -3.39 22.36
CA ASP A 223 19.03 -2.27 21.43
C ASP A 223 18.06 -1.15 21.75
N GLU A 224 16.88 -1.49 22.27
CA GLU A 224 15.90 -0.52 22.73
C GLU A 224 16.40 0.24 23.97
N GLU A 225 16.99 -0.45 24.95
CA GLU A 225 17.58 0.18 26.14
C GLU A 225 18.76 1.10 25.79
N ARG A 226 19.67 0.68 24.90
CA ARG A 226 20.80 1.51 24.46
C ARG A 226 20.37 2.78 23.74
N ARG A 227 19.23 2.78 23.08
CA ARG A 227 18.70 3.97 22.38
C ARG A 227 17.87 4.86 23.29
N ARG A 228 17.18 4.29 24.28
CA ARG A 228 16.49 5.07 25.33
C ARG A 228 17.47 5.80 26.24
N PHE A 229 18.59 5.17 26.49
CA PHE A 229 19.64 5.68 27.35
C PHE A 229 21.00 5.56 26.65
N PRO A 230 21.31 6.43 25.67
CA PRO A 230 22.64 6.42 25.06
C PRO A 230 23.68 6.60 26.14
N PRO A 231 24.81 5.88 26.08
CA PRO A 231 25.92 6.08 27.04
C PRO A 231 26.32 7.54 27.03
N GLN A 232 26.61 8.10 28.22
CA GLN A 232 26.91 9.52 28.40
C GLN A 232 28.09 10.01 27.54
N ASP A 233 28.96 9.11 27.09
CA ASP A 233 30.12 9.38 26.24
C ASP A 233 29.76 9.64 24.75
N ALA A 234 28.49 9.53 24.36
CA ALA A 234 28.02 9.73 22.98
C ALA A 234 27.44 11.16 22.75
N LEU A 235 27.45 12.01 23.72
CA LEU A 235 27.05 13.42 23.52
C LEU A 235 28.25 14.20 22.92
N PRO A 236 28.06 14.91 21.80
CA PRO A 236 29.09 15.76 21.25
C PRO A 236 29.45 16.81 22.33
N SER A 237 30.73 16.88 22.69
CA SER A 237 31.26 17.94 23.51
C SER A 237 30.94 19.29 22.87
N SER A 238 30.21 20.09 23.59
CA SER A 238 29.85 21.48 23.27
C SER A 238 31.03 22.34 22.86
#